data_9ab8d52a58ef6bc5316eca7b3833e5a8
#
_entry.id   9ab8d52a58ef6bc5316eca7b3833e5a8
#
_cell.length_a   1.000
_cell.length_b   1.000
_cell.length_c   1.000
_cell.angle_alpha   90.00
_cell.angle_beta   90.00
_cell.angle_gamma   90.00
#
_symmetry.space_group_name_H-M   'P 1'
#
loop_
_entity.id
_entity.type
_entity.pdbx_description
1 polymer ?
#
loop_
_entity_poly.entity_id
_entity_poly.type
_entity_poly.pdbx_seq_one_letter_code
_entity_poly.pdbx_strand_id
1 'polypeptide(L)'
;MKQYIFSALCLVSGAFCLSSCNDDKEARPYTPDYEIVPEYTNADTWKAYEAFNEHLLDQNKFIYKSSTADKAAVDRWNGAAAIWCQPTYWDMAMNAYKRAKAEGDTQKEQ
;
A
#
# COMPACT_ATOMS: atom_id res chain seq x y z
N MET A 1 -24.26 53.37 10.77
CA MET A 1 -24.83 52.49 9.72
C MET A 1 -23.80 51.60 8.99
N LYS A 2 -22.50 51.91 8.97
CA LYS A 2 -21.50 51.06 8.28
C LYS A 2 -21.05 49.81 9.04
N GLN A 3 -21.20 49.77 10.37
CA GLN A 3 -20.77 48.60 11.19
C GLN A 3 -21.74 47.43 11.14
N TYR A 4 -23.01 47.66 10.89
CA TYR A 4 -24.02 46.56 10.83
C TYR A 4 -23.96 45.76 9.55
N ILE A 5 -23.48 46.35 8.47
CA ILE A 5 -23.34 45.66 7.17
C ILE A 5 -22.21 44.60 7.21
N PHE A 6 -21.11 44.90 7.92
CA PHE A 6 -20.00 44.00 8.09
C PHE A 6 -20.35 42.78 8.97
N SER A 7 -21.11 43.01 10.03
CA SER A 7 -21.55 41.90 10.91
C SER A 7 -22.55 40.96 10.20
N ALA A 8 -23.40 41.48 9.35
CA ALA A 8 -24.33 40.67 8.57
C ALA A 8 -23.62 39.82 7.49
N LEU A 9 -22.55 40.36 6.89
CA LEU A 9 -21.78 39.63 5.86
C LEU A 9 -20.97 38.48 6.46
N CYS A 10 -20.44 38.66 7.69
CA CYS A 10 -19.73 37.58 8.38
C CYS A 10 -20.65 36.45 8.86
N LEU A 11 -21.90 36.74 9.19
CA LEU A 11 -22.88 35.72 9.57
C LEU A 11 -23.35 34.88 8.40
N VAL A 12 -23.44 35.47 7.19
CA VAL A 12 -23.84 34.72 5.98
C VAL A 12 -22.69 33.83 5.49
N SER A 13 -21.44 34.29 5.57
CA SER A 13 -20.30 33.46 5.17
C SER A 13 -20.01 32.31 6.15
N GLY A 14 -20.33 32.47 7.44
CA GLY A 14 -20.19 31.38 8.44
C GLY A 14 -21.19 30.25 8.27
N ALA A 15 -22.38 30.53 7.73
CA ALA A 15 -23.41 29.51 7.51
C ALA A 15 -23.12 28.60 6.30
N PHE A 16 -22.33 29.06 5.34
CA PHE A 16 -21.96 28.24 4.18
C PHE A 16 -20.84 27.24 4.47
N CYS A 17 -20.02 27.44 5.49
CA CYS A 17 -18.94 26.52 5.85
C CYS A 17 -19.41 25.32 6.68
N LEU A 18 -20.60 25.35 7.26
CA LEU A 18 -21.13 24.24 8.06
C LEU A 18 -21.90 23.21 7.24
N SER A 19 -22.17 23.48 5.97
CA SER A 19 -22.93 22.60 5.08
C SER A 19 -22.07 21.56 4.37
N SER A 20 -20.75 21.59 4.51
CA SER A 20 -19.81 20.71 3.79
C SER A 20 -19.42 19.44 4.54
N CYS A 21 -19.89 19.24 5.77
CA CYS A 21 -19.53 18.09 6.59
C CYS A 21 -20.72 17.16 6.89
N ASN A 22 -21.83 17.28 6.16
CA ASN A 22 -22.97 16.43 6.40
C ASN A 22 -23.08 15.36 5.30
N ASP A 23 -22.00 14.62 5.10
CA ASP A 23 -22.04 13.36 4.37
C ASP A 23 -22.12 12.20 5.39
N ASP A 24 -23.08 12.32 6.32
CA ASP A 24 -23.57 11.22 7.15
C ASP A 24 -24.38 10.24 6.30
N LYS A 25 -23.84 9.86 5.17
CA LYS A 25 -24.20 8.59 4.57
C LYS A 25 -23.57 7.57 5.48
N GLU A 26 -24.41 6.94 6.30
CA GLU A 26 -24.04 5.75 7.04
C GLU A 26 -23.23 4.86 6.10
N ALA A 27 -21.94 4.68 6.42
CA ALA A 27 -21.08 3.84 5.63
C ALA A 27 -21.78 2.48 5.57
N ARG A 28 -22.26 2.11 4.39
CA ARG A 28 -22.90 0.79 4.23
C ARG A 28 -21.87 -0.22 4.67
N PRO A 29 -22.20 -1.15 5.55
CA PRO A 29 -21.27 -2.16 5.97
C PRO A 29 -20.76 -2.87 4.70
N TYR A 30 -19.43 -2.86 4.50
CA TYR A 30 -18.82 -3.56 3.40
C TYR A 30 -19.03 -5.06 3.62
N THR A 31 -19.76 -5.69 2.71
CA THR A 31 -19.86 -7.14 2.67
C THR A 31 -18.98 -7.62 1.51
N PRO A 32 -17.85 -8.27 1.80
CA PRO A 32 -17.00 -8.80 0.75
C PRO A 32 -17.74 -9.89 -0.03
N ASP A 33 -17.51 -9.95 -1.33
CA ASP A 33 -18.01 -10.99 -2.23
C ASP A 33 -17.11 -12.23 -2.28
N TYR A 34 -16.13 -12.29 -1.39
CA TYR A 34 -15.18 -13.40 -1.23
C TYR A 34 -15.23 -13.93 0.21
N GLU A 35 -14.87 -15.18 0.38
CA GLU A 35 -14.76 -15.80 1.70
C GLU A 35 -13.60 -15.19 2.48
N ILE A 36 -13.89 -14.64 3.67
CA ILE A 36 -12.85 -14.17 4.58
C ILE A 36 -12.34 -15.38 5.35
N VAL A 37 -11.12 -15.80 5.04
CA VAL A 37 -10.42 -16.81 5.83
C VAL A 37 -10.07 -16.20 7.18
N PRO A 38 -10.56 -16.75 8.30
CA PRO A 38 -10.48 -16.08 9.60
C PRO A 38 -9.06 -15.99 10.16
N GLU A 39 -8.11 -16.72 9.62
CA GLU A 39 -6.73 -16.74 10.11
C GLU A 39 -5.72 -16.64 8.96
N TYR A 40 -4.99 -15.54 8.93
CA TYR A 40 -3.81 -15.39 8.07
C TYR A 40 -2.64 -16.14 8.72
N THR A 41 -2.20 -17.20 8.09
CA THR A 41 -1.18 -18.10 8.63
C THR A 41 0.23 -17.71 8.20
N ASN A 42 1.23 -18.29 8.88
CA ASN A 42 2.62 -18.16 8.46
C ASN A 42 2.85 -18.72 7.04
N ALA A 43 2.16 -19.80 6.68
CA ALA A 43 2.22 -20.35 5.33
C ALA A 43 1.70 -19.39 4.27
N ASP A 44 0.65 -18.63 4.58
CA ASP A 44 0.12 -17.62 3.66
C ASP A 44 1.09 -16.45 3.48
N THR A 45 1.80 -16.07 4.55
CA THR A 45 2.87 -15.08 4.46
C THR A 45 3.98 -15.52 3.51
N TRP A 46 4.42 -16.78 3.59
CA TRP A 46 5.45 -17.31 2.70
C TRP A 46 4.96 -17.38 1.26
N LYS A 47 3.75 -17.87 1.01
CA LYS A 47 3.16 -17.87 -0.33
C LYS A 47 3.07 -16.48 -0.94
N ALA A 48 2.67 -15.49 -0.17
CA ALA A 48 2.59 -14.11 -0.64
C ALA A 48 3.99 -13.56 -0.99
N TYR A 49 4.99 -13.81 -0.16
CA TYR A 49 6.37 -13.39 -0.40
C TYR A 49 6.97 -14.08 -1.63
N GLU A 50 6.80 -15.38 -1.77
CA GLU A 50 7.29 -16.16 -2.91
C GLU A 50 6.64 -15.68 -4.22
N ALA A 51 5.31 -15.52 -4.23
CA ALA A 51 4.60 -15.02 -5.40
C ALA A 51 5.02 -13.58 -5.77
N PHE A 52 5.25 -12.73 -4.78
CA PHE A 52 5.75 -11.37 -5.02
C PHE A 52 7.13 -11.40 -5.70
N ASN A 53 8.05 -12.21 -5.21
CA ASN A 53 9.38 -12.33 -5.79
C ASN A 53 9.35 -13.00 -7.17
N GLU A 54 8.57 -14.05 -7.36
CA GLU A 54 8.43 -14.72 -8.65
C GLU A 54 7.98 -13.75 -9.75
N HIS A 55 7.02 -12.89 -9.45
CA HIS A 55 6.43 -12.00 -10.44
C HIS A 55 7.14 -10.67 -10.58
N LEU A 56 7.75 -10.16 -9.52
CA LEU A 56 8.29 -8.80 -9.50
C LEU A 56 9.81 -8.69 -9.36
N LEU A 57 10.50 -9.70 -8.83
CA LEU A 57 11.96 -9.63 -8.74
C LEU A 57 12.60 -9.98 -10.09
N ASP A 58 13.43 -9.08 -10.61
CA ASP A 58 14.38 -9.41 -11.69
C ASP A 58 15.59 -10.12 -11.06
N GLN A 59 15.63 -11.43 -11.16
CA GLN A 59 16.67 -12.27 -10.55
C GLN A 59 18.07 -12.06 -11.13
N ASN A 60 18.18 -11.50 -12.34
CA ASN A 60 19.49 -11.21 -12.94
C ASN A 60 20.12 -9.95 -12.36
N LYS A 61 19.30 -8.99 -11.94
CA LYS A 61 19.76 -7.68 -11.45
C LYS A 61 19.50 -7.49 -9.95
N PHE A 62 18.71 -8.36 -9.35
CA PHE A 62 18.22 -8.22 -7.97
C PHE A 62 17.51 -6.89 -7.72
N ILE A 63 16.71 -6.45 -8.68
CA ILE A 63 15.93 -5.21 -8.64
C ILE A 63 14.47 -5.56 -8.89
N TYR A 64 13.57 -4.91 -8.16
CA TYR A 64 12.14 -5.12 -8.35
C TYR A 64 11.61 -4.34 -9.55
N LYS A 65 10.77 -5.01 -10.33
CA LYS A 65 10.06 -4.47 -11.49
C LYS A 65 8.92 -3.56 -11.05
N SER A 66 8.50 -2.65 -11.92
CA SER A 66 7.38 -1.74 -11.66
C SER A 66 6.01 -2.43 -11.77
N SER A 67 5.92 -3.47 -12.57
CA SER A 67 4.70 -4.24 -12.77
C SER A 67 5.01 -5.69 -13.17
N THR A 68 4.01 -6.56 -13.07
CA THR A 68 4.10 -7.94 -13.53
C THR A 68 4.17 -8.07 -15.06
N ALA A 69 3.77 -7.03 -15.78
CA ALA A 69 3.87 -6.98 -17.24
C ALA A 69 5.29 -6.72 -17.74
N ASP A 70 6.17 -6.17 -16.90
CA ASP A 70 7.55 -5.89 -17.26
C ASP A 70 8.36 -7.18 -17.33
N LYS A 71 9.07 -7.38 -18.44
CA LYS A 71 9.93 -8.55 -18.62
C LYS A 71 11.21 -8.46 -17.79
N ALA A 72 11.74 -7.27 -17.63
CA ALA A 72 12.98 -7.01 -16.88
C ALA A 72 12.96 -5.62 -16.25
N ALA A 73 13.67 -5.45 -15.14
CA ALA A 73 13.94 -4.15 -14.54
C ALA A 73 15.17 -3.51 -15.23
N VAL A 74 14.94 -2.75 -16.30
CA VAL A 74 16.06 -2.17 -17.10
C VAL A 74 16.63 -0.94 -16.40
N ASP A 75 15.80 0.06 -16.18
CA ASP A 75 16.12 1.29 -15.43
C ASP A 75 14.84 1.90 -14.86
N ARG A 76 14.96 3.04 -14.17
CA ARG A 76 13.82 3.72 -13.52
C ARG A 76 12.67 4.12 -14.46
N TRP A 77 12.90 4.15 -15.76
CA TRP A 77 11.90 4.49 -16.77
C TRP A 77 11.41 3.27 -17.53
N ASN A 78 12.18 2.17 -17.47
CA ASN A 78 11.96 0.97 -18.24
C ASN A 78 11.91 -0.26 -17.33
N GLY A 79 10.77 -0.51 -16.76
CA GLY A 79 10.43 -1.72 -16.04
C GLY A 79 10.91 -1.83 -14.60
N ALA A 80 11.85 -0.99 -14.12
CA ALA A 80 12.24 -1.00 -12.71
C ALA A 80 11.26 -0.21 -11.86
N ALA A 81 10.91 -0.74 -10.70
CA ALA A 81 10.16 0.01 -9.70
C ALA A 81 10.94 1.26 -9.26
N ALA A 82 10.21 2.30 -8.91
CA ALA A 82 10.82 3.57 -8.51
C ALA A 82 11.87 3.38 -7.41
N ILE A 83 12.97 4.09 -7.50
CA ILE A 83 14.13 3.91 -6.61
C ILE A 83 13.77 4.06 -5.12
N TRP A 84 12.79 4.90 -4.78
CA TRP A 84 12.31 5.07 -3.41
C TRP A 84 11.46 3.89 -2.91
N CYS A 85 10.98 3.01 -3.79
CA CYS A 85 10.30 1.78 -3.42
C CYS A 85 11.28 0.62 -3.17
N GLN A 86 12.44 0.62 -3.82
CA GLN A 86 13.42 -0.46 -3.72
C GLN A 86 13.85 -0.75 -2.26
N PRO A 87 14.17 0.25 -1.41
CA PRO A 87 14.53 0.00 -0.02
C PRO A 87 13.44 -0.75 0.75
N THR A 88 12.16 -0.43 0.54
CA THR A 88 11.04 -1.12 1.18
C THR A 88 10.98 -2.60 0.78
N TYR A 89 11.24 -2.90 -0.49
CA TYR A 89 11.28 -4.29 -0.95
C TYR A 89 12.49 -5.05 -0.40
N TRP A 90 13.64 -4.39 -0.28
CA TRP A 90 14.81 -4.97 0.38
C TRP A 90 14.59 -5.22 1.87
N ASP A 91 13.90 -4.33 2.57
CA ASP A 91 13.50 -4.55 3.97
C ASP A 91 12.57 -5.76 4.09
N MET A 92 11.66 -5.94 3.15
CA MET A 92 10.80 -7.13 3.08
C MET A 92 11.64 -8.41 2.92
N ALA A 93 12.63 -8.42 2.02
CA ALA A 93 13.52 -9.57 1.82
C ALA A 93 14.37 -9.84 3.07
N MET A 94 14.91 -8.80 3.71
CA MET A 94 15.65 -8.94 4.96
C MET A 94 14.80 -9.48 6.11
N ASN A 95 13.54 -9.10 6.18
CA ASN A 95 12.62 -9.62 7.18
C ASN A 95 12.25 -11.09 6.89
N ALA A 96 12.10 -11.47 5.63
CA ALA A 96 11.93 -12.87 5.23
C ALA A 96 13.15 -13.71 5.62
N TYR A 97 14.36 -13.26 5.32
CA TYR A 97 15.60 -13.93 5.76
C TYR A 97 15.65 -14.13 7.28
N LYS A 98 15.39 -13.06 8.07
CA LYS A 98 15.38 -13.15 9.54
C LYS A 98 14.37 -14.16 10.05
N ARG A 99 13.19 -14.23 9.41
CA ARG A 99 12.15 -15.20 9.73
C ARG A 99 12.61 -16.63 9.41
N ALA A 100 13.12 -16.87 8.20
CA ALA A 100 13.64 -18.18 7.80
C ALA A 100 14.70 -18.69 8.78
N LYS A 101 15.64 -17.81 9.16
CA LYS A 101 16.65 -18.11 10.15
C LYS A 101 16.08 -18.47 11.52
N ALA A 102 15.06 -17.75 11.98
CA ALA A 102 14.37 -18.04 13.22
C ALA A 102 13.60 -19.37 13.19
N GLU A 103 13.08 -19.75 12.03
CA GLU A 103 12.38 -21.02 11.79
C GLU A 103 13.34 -22.18 11.53
N GLY A 104 14.62 -21.92 11.31
CA GLY A 104 15.64 -22.94 10.95
C GLY A 104 15.47 -23.46 9.53
N ASP A 105 14.80 -22.71 8.65
CA ASP A 105 14.55 -23.07 7.25
C ASP A 105 15.72 -22.59 6.37
N THR A 106 16.74 -23.42 6.27
CA THR A 106 17.96 -23.11 5.50
C THR A 106 17.73 -22.98 4.00
N GLN A 107 16.63 -23.50 3.47
CA GLN A 107 16.29 -23.33 2.04
C GLN A 107 15.77 -21.93 1.77
N LYS A 108 15.06 -21.33 2.71
CA LYS A 108 14.52 -19.97 2.59
C LYS A 108 15.49 -18.89 3.04
N GLU A 109 16.62 -19.26 3.65
CA GLU A 109 17.70 -18.32 4.01
C GLU A 109 18.54 -17.87 2.79
N GLN A 110 18.38 -18.49 1.63
CA GLN A 110 19.12 -18.17 0.39
C GLN A 110 18.36 -17.16 -0.46
#